data_d4e1c07c62cf4cfac185c2144ccf9527
#
_entry.id   d4e1c07c62cf4cfac185c2144ccf9527
#
_cell.length_a   1.000
_cell.length_b   1.000
_cell.length_c   1.000
_cell.angle_alpha   90.00
_cell.angle_beta   90.00
_cell.angle_gamma   90.00
#
_symmetry.space_group_name_H-M   'P 1'
#
loop_
_entity.id
_entity.type
_entity.pdbx_description
1 polymer ?
#
loop_
_entity_poly.entity_id
_entity_poly.type
_entity_poly.pdbx_seq_one_letter_code
_entity_poly.pdbx_strand_id
1 'polypeptide(L)'
;MFTNLAFWVVFGIVAGIAVGMIFPDLGIASKPGIDYFIKALKALIGPIIFLTIVSGIIGLESMKELGSIGLKGFIYFEVVSTIALAVGIIFGETLRPGHDMHLDYTQLDASSVEKFTSQASNIDANSGVLAHTLHILRGAVPVDGIFPYVHLLDPFIKSNTLQVLFLAIVTAVAISFLKHDYKKKILRPLEIVQHWVLKLLTILMLFSPVAAFSAMAFLIGKFGINSLLGMLELLFVMAIASLFFIFVVLGIICYFAKVNIFKFMRFIAKEVLIVFATSSSETAQLNRSEERRVGKECRS
;
A
#
# COMPACT_ATOMS: atom_id res chain seq x y z
N MET A 1 26.42 -5.39 11.11
CA MET A 1 25.17 -5.72 11.80
C MET A 1 24.32 -4.48 12.09
N PHE A 2 24.92 -3.35 12.41
CA PHE A 2 24.21 -2.08 12.72
C PHE A 2 23.74 -1.26 11.51
N THR A 3 23.98 -1.71 10.30
CA THR A 3 23.61 -1.01 9.06
C THR A 3 22.23 -1.40 8.50
N ASN A 4 21.56 -2.38 9.08
CA ASN A 4 20.25 -2.79 8.60
C ASN A 4 19.13 -1.99 9.27
N LEU A 5 18.35 -1.25 8.48
CA LEU A 5 17.19 -0.49 8.91
C LEU A 5 16.24 -1.34 9.78
N ALA A 6 16.04 -2.62 9.39
CA ALA A 6 15.22 -3.56 10.15
C ALA A 6 15.68 -3.73 11.61
N PHE A 7 16.98 -3.77 11.86
CA PHE A 7 17.51 -3.84 13.24
C PHE A 7 17.11 -2.61 14.06
N TRP A 8 17.25 -1.42 13.49
CA TRP A 8 16.87 -0.18 14.16
C TRP A 8 15.36 -0.06 14.40
N VAL A 9 14.54 -0.58 13.48
CA VAL A 9 13.08 -0.63 13.67
C VAL A 9 12.73 -1.57 14.83
N VAL A 10 13.31 -2.78 14.88
CA VAL A 10 13.09 -3.71 15.99
C VAL A 10 13.58 -3.11 17.31
N PHE A 11 14.73 -2.47 17.31
CA PHE A 11 15.23 -1.75 18.49
C PHE A 11 14.26 -0.64 18.92
N GLY A 12 13.74 0.15 17.98
CA GLY A 12 12.72 1.17 18.25
C GLY A 12 11.44 0.58 18.87
N ILE A 13 10.97 -0.56 18.36
CA ILE A 13 9.81 -1.29 18.91
C ILE A 13 10.07 -1.66 20.38
N VAL A 14 11.19 -2.33 20.66
CA VAL A 14 11.52 -2.81 22.02
C VAL A 14 11.69 -1.62 22.97
N ALA A 15 12.41 -0.58 22.55
CA ALA A 15 12.58 0.64 23.34
C ALA A 15 11.24 1.36 23.58
N GLY A 16 10.35 1.41 22.57
CA GLY A 16 9.01 1.99 22.70
C GLY A 16 8.14 1.23 23.70
N ILE A 17 8.17 -0.10 23.67
CA ILE A 17 7.48 -0.95 24.67
C ILE A 17 8.00 -0.63 26.08
N ALA A 18 9.33 -0.61 26.28
CA ALA A 18 9.93 -0.33 27.57
C ALA A 18 9.54 1.05 28.10
N VAL A 19 9.61 2.09 27.28
CA VAL A 19 9.22 3.45 27.67
C VAL A 19 7.72 3.54 27.95
N GLY A 20 6.87 2.94 27.14
CA GLY A 20 5.42 2.92 27.37
C GLY A 20 5.01 2.22 28.66
N MET A 21 5.79 1.20 29.09
CA MET A 21 5.55 0.49 30.36
C MET A 21 6.02 1.29 31.58
N ILE A 22 7.22 1.90 31.51
CA ILE A 22 7.84 2.56 32.65
C ILE A 22 7.29 3.98 32.84
N PHE A 23 7.03 4.67 31.71
CA PHE A 23 6.58 6.06 31.67
C PHE A 23 5.37 6.22 30.75
N PRO A 24 4.14 5.81 31.18
CA PRO A 24 2.94 5.85 30.34
C PRO A 24 2.65 7.25 29.77
N ASP A 25 2.85 8.30 30.57
CA ASP A 25 2.60 9.69 30.15
C ASP A 25 3.53 10.13 29.00
N LEU A 26 4.80 9.74 29.05
CA LEU A 26 5.74 9.96 27.94
C LEU A 26 5.37 9.14 26.71
N GLY A 27 4.88 7.91 26.93
CA GLY A 27 4.34 7.08 25.87
C GLY A 27 3.20 7.76 25.13
N ILE A 28 2.20 8.28 25.85
CA ILE A 28 1.05 8.99 25.28
C ILE A 28 1.53 10.28 24.57
N ALA A 29 2.46 11.02 25.15
CA ALA A 29 3.02 12.23 24.55
C ALA A 29 3.82 11.97 23.27
N SER A 30 4.25 10.74 23.01
CA SER A 30 4.99 10.37 21.79
C SER A 30 4.12 10.24 20.52
N LYS A 31 2.78 10.26 20.63
CA LYS A 31 1.82 10.16 19.52
C LYS A 31 2.17 11.04 18.30
N PRO A 32 2.58 12.31 18.44
CA PRO A 32 2.91 13.15 17.29
C PRO A 32 3.99 12.55 16.36
N GLY A 33 4.93 11.77 16.90
CA GLY A 33 6.00 11.15 16.11
C GLY A 33 5.46 10.21 15.04
N ILE A 34 4.53 9.31 15.40
CA ILE A 34 3.90 8.41 14.43
C ILE A 34 2.93 9.18 13.52
N ASP A 35 2.18 10.16 14.03
CA ASP A 35 1.23 10.93 13.25
C ASP A 35 1.91 11.72 12.12
N TYR A 36 3.04 12.38 12.39
CA TYR A 36 3.82 13.08 11.37
C TYR A 36 4.42 12.13 10.35
N PHE A 37 4.92 10.98 10.79
CA PHE A 37 5.45 9.98 9.87
C PHE A 37 4.38 9.45 8.91
N ILE A 38 3.20 9.12 9.42
CA ILE A 38 2.06 8.67 8.60
C ILE A 38 1.59 9.78 7.64
N LYS A 39 1.52 11.04 8.10
CA LYS A 39 1.17 12.17 7.24
C LYS A 39 2.18 12.36 6.11
N ALA A 40 3.47 12.27 6.41
CA ALA A 40 4.53 12.36 5.41
C ALA A 40 4.46 11.21 4.39
N LEU A 41 4.23 9.97 4.83
CA LEU A 41 4.00 8.83 3.95
C LEU A 41 2.81 9.05 3.02
N LYS A 42 1.66 9.45 3.58
CA LYS A 42 0.44 9.72 2.80
C LYS A 42 0.65 10.79 1.74
N ALA A 43 1.44 11.83 2.04
CA ALA A 43 1.76 12.88 1.08
C ALA A 43 2.60 12.38 -0.12
N LEU A 44 3.43 11.34 0.09
CA LEU A 44 4.27 10.77 -0.97
C LEU A 44 3.55 9.71 -1.81
N ILE A 45 2.56 9.00 -1.25
CA ILE A 45 1.85 7.90 -1.93
C ILE A 45 1.20 8.40 -3.24
N GLY A 46 0.52 9.54 -3.21
CA GLY A 46 -0.14 10.11 -4.39
C GLY A 46 0.82 10.33 -5.58
N PRO A 47 1.88 11.13 -5.41
CA PRO A 47 2.89 11.34 -6.44
C PRO A 47 3.54 10.04 -6.94
N ILE A 48 3.84 9.10 -6.05
CA ILE A 48 4.45 7.82 -6.42
C ILE A 48 3.52 7.03 -7.34
N ILE A 49 2.26 6.84 -6.94
CA ILE A 49 1.26 6.11 -7.73
C ILE A 49 1.08 6.77 -9.10
N PHE A 50 0.93 8.10 -9.13
CA PHE A 50 0.77 8.83 -10.37
C PHE A 50 1.94 8.63 -11.33
N LEU A 51 3.15 8.89 -10.85
CA LEU A 51 4.36 8.79 -11.67
C LEU A 51 4.64 7.36 -12.14
N THR A 52 4.44 6.36 -11.26
CA THR A 52 4.68 4.95 -11.59
C THR A 52 3.71 4.45 -12.65
N ILE A 53 2.44 4.81 -12.55
CA ILE A 53 1.43 4.38 -13.51
C ILE A 53 1.60 5.09 -14.85
N VAL A 54 1.81 6.40 -14.81
CA VAL A 54 1.99 7.20 -16.05
C VAL A 54 3.25 6.73 -16.79
N SER A 55 4.39 6.59 -16.12
CA SER A 55 5.62 6.10 -16.75
C SER A 55 5.50 4.65 -17.23
N GLY A 56 4.82 3.79 -16.45
CA GLY A 56 4.57 2.40 -16.81
C GLY A 56 3.75 2.25 -18.10
N ILE A 57 2.65 3.00 -18.23
CA ILE A 57 1.75 2.94 -19.39
C ILE A 57 2.43 3.56 -20.63
N ILE A 58 3.08 4.72 -20.49
CA ILE A 58 3.76 5.40 -21.61
C ILE A 58 4.94 4.56 -22.13
N GLY A 59 5.61 3.82 -21.23
CA GLY A 59 6.76 2.96 -21.56
C GLY A 59 6.40 1.70 -22.35
N LEU A 60 5.11 1.39 -22.55
CA LEU A 60 4.67 0.25 -23.35
C LEU A 60 4.72 0.56 -24.85
N GLU A 61 5.21 -0.40 -25.63
CA GLU A 61 5.40 -0.24 -27.08
C GLU A 61 4.07 -0.29 -27.87
N SER A 62 3.06 -1.00 -27.34
CA SER A 62 1.80 -1.27 -28.03
C SER A 62 0.58 -1.06 -27.13
N MET A 63 -0.32 -0.15 -27.54
CA MET A 63 -1.62 0.09 -26.86
C MET A 63 -2.59 -1.10 -27.00
N LYS A 64 -2.46 -1.91 -28.06
CA LYS A 64 -3.25 -3.13 -28.25
C LYS A 64 -2.90 -4.21 -27.22
N GLU A 65 -1.60 -4.37 -26.95
CA GLU A 65 -1.11 -5.27 -25.92
C GLU A 65 -1.53 -4.79 -24.53
N LEU A 66 -1.46 -3.48 -24.28
CA LEU A 66 -1.94 -2.88 -23.03
C LEU A 66 -3.41 -3.22 -22.77
N GLY A 67 -4.29 -3.05 -23.78
CA GLY A 67 -5.72 -3.33 -23.63
C GLY A 67 -6.00 -4.81 -23.33
N SER A 68 -5.34 -5.72 -24.05
CA SER A 68 -5.52 -7.16 -23.84
C SER A 68 -4.95 -7.65 -22.51
N ILE A 69 -3.73 -7.26 -22.18
CA ILE A 69 -3.07 -7.64 -20.92
C ILE A 69 -3.75 -6.94 -19.73
N GLY A 70 -4.13 -5.66 -19.90
CA GLY A 70 -4.80 -4.89 -18.86
C GLY A 70 -6.15 -5.48 -18.48
N LEU A 71 -6.99 -5.84 -19.47
CA LEU A 71 -8.29 -6.45 -19.20
C LEU A 71 -8.17 -7.82 -18.52
N LYS A 72 -7.27 -8.68 -19.03
CA LYS A 72 -7.01 -9.99 -18.41
C LYS A 72 -6.46 -9.83 -16.99
N GLY A 73 -5.54 -8.90 -16.79
CA GLY A 73 -4.99 -8.57 -15.48
C GLY A 73 -6.06 -8.05 -14.53
N PHE A 74 -6.94 -7.16 -14.99
CA PHE A 74 -8.04 -6.62 -14.19
C PHE A 74 -8.99 -7.73 -13.72
N ILE A 75 -9.46 -8.59 -14.64
CA ILE A 75 -10.33 -9.71 -14.28
C ILE A 75 -9.65 -10.66 -13.30
N TYR A 76 -8.36 -10.96 -13.53
CA TYR A 76 -7.58 -11.79 -12.61
C TYR A 76 -7.49 -11.17 -11.21
N PHE A 77 -7.16 -9.89 -11.12
CA PHE A 77 -7.07 -9.19 -9.83
C PHE A 77 -8.41 -9.13 -9.12
N GLU A 78 -9.50 -8.90 -9.82
CA GLU A 78 -10.84 -8.84 -9.24
C GLU A 78 -11.24 -10.18 -8.63
N VAL A 79 -11.05 -11.27 -9.37
CA VAL A 79 -11.35 -12.62 -8.88
C VAL A 79 -10.48 -12.99 -7.70
N VAL A 80 -9.16 -12.76 -7.80
CA VAL A 80 -8.22 -13.13 -6.75
C VAL A 80 -8.42 -12.28 -5.48
N SER A 81 -8.71 -10.97 -5.63
CA SER A 81 -8.99 -10.08 -4.49
C SER A 81 -10.29 -10.47 -3.77
N THR A 82 -11.32 -10.85 -4.53
CA THR A 82 -12.59 -11.33 -3.95
C THR A 82 -12.37 -12.60 -3.14
N ILE A 83 -11.57 -13.54 -3.67
CA ILE A 83 -11.21 -14.76 -2.93
C ILE A 83 -10.37 -14.41 -1.69
N ALA A 84 -9.42 -13.48 -1.81
CA ALA A 84 -8.60 -13.03 -0.68
C ALA A 84 -9.45 -12.41 0.43
N LEU A 85 -10.44 -11.57 0.05
CA LEU A 85 -11.39 -10.99 0.99
C LEU A 85 -12.21 -12.07 1.71
N ALA A 86 -12.74 -13.04 0.96
CA ALA A 86 -13.47 -14.16 1.55
C ALA A 86 -12.62 -14.97 2.53
N VAL A 87 -11.38 -15.29 2.18
CA VAL A 87 -10.41 -15.95 3.06
C VAL A 87 -10.17 -15.11 4.31
N GLY A 88 -9.92 -13.79 4.16
CA GLY A 88 -9.71 -12.89 5.29
C GLY A 88 -10.89 -12.86 6.26
N ILE A 89 -12.11 -12.82 5.76
CA ILE A 89 -13.34 -12.84 6.57
C ILE A 89 -13.47 -14.19 7.29
N ILE A 90 -13.28 -15.31 6.61
CA ILE A 90 -13.39 -16.64 7.20
C ILE A 90 -12.39 -16.80 8.35
N PHE A 91 -11.13 -16.42 8.14
CA PHE A 91 -10.11 -16.52 9.19
C PHE A 91 -10.37 -15.55 10.35
N GLY A 92 -10.79 -14.30 10.04
CA GLY A 92 -11.12 -13.30 11.05
C GLY A 92 -12.31 -13.72 11.91
N GLU A 93 -13.34 -14.31 11.32
CA GLU A 93 -14.55 -14.73 12.03
C GLU A 93 -14.36 -16.06 12.79
N THR A 94 -13.54 -16.97 12.25
CA THR A 94 -13.27 -18.27 12.88
C THR A 94 -12.31 -18.14 14.06
N LEU A 95 -11.24 -17.38 13.91
CA LEU A 95 -10.20 -17.25 14.92
C LEU A 95 -10.44 -16.06 15.88
N ARG A 96 -11.32 -15.11 15.51
CA ARG A 96 -11.75 -13.95 16.30
C ARG A 96 -10.60 -13.28 17.07
N PRO A 97 -9.52 -12.86 16.40
CA PRO A 97 -8.37 -12.28 17.09
C PRO A 97 -8.80 -11.04 17.87
N GLY A 98 -8.36 -10.96 19.13
CA GLY A 98 -8.69 -9.85 20.02
C GLY A 98 -10.03 -10.00 20.78
N HIS A 99 -10.72 -11.14 20.69
CA HIS A 99 -11.98 -11.37 21.42
C HIS A 99 -11.80 -11.21 22.95
N ASP A 100 -10.65 -11.60 23.47
CA ASP A 100 -10.32 -11.50 24.89
C ASP A 100 -9.67 -10.16 25.28
N MET A 101 -9.54 -9.24 24.35
CA MET A 101 -9.09 -7.88 24.63
C MET A 101 -10.22 -7.11 25.30
N HIS A 102 -10.14 -6.95 26.61
CA HIS A 102 -11.00 -6.06 27.39
C HIS A 102 -10.56 -4.61 27.14
N LEU A 103 -10.76 -4.14 25.92
CA LEU A 103 -10.53 -2.73 25.59
C LEU A 103 -11.70 -1.91 26.12
N ASP A 104 -11.36 -0.90 26.88
CA ASP A 104 -12.33 0.09 27.34
C ASP A 104 -12.74 0.93 26.11
N TYR A 105 -13.95 0.69 25.58
CA TYR A 105 -14.45 1.34 24.37
C TYR A 105 -14.51 2.88 24.51
N THR A 106 -14.49 3.39 25.75
CA THR A 106 -14.46 4.83 26.02
C THR A 106 -13.12 5.48 25.68
N GLN A 107 -12.06 4.71 25.52
CA GLN A 107 -10.72 5.18 25.16
C GLN A 107 -10.46 5.14 23.63
N LEU A 108 -11.38 4.56 22.85
CA LEU A 108 -11.28 4.58 21.40
C LEU A 108 -11.56 6.00 20.88
N ASP A 109 -10.72 6.45 19.96
CA ASP A 109 -10.94 7.74 19.28
C ASP A 109 -12.25 7.67 18.48
N ALA A 110 -13.31 8.24 19.00
CA ALA A 110 -14.63 8.26 18.37
C ALA A 110 -14.58 8.75 16.92
N SER A 111 -13.66 9.68 16.62
CA SER A 111 -13.44 10.21 15.27
C SER A 111 -13.00 9.17 14.23
N SER A 112 -12.31 8.12 14.66
CA SER A 112 -11.90 7.02 13.77
C SER A 112 -13.06 6.08 13.49
N VAL A 113 -13.83 5.74 14.52
CA VAL A 113 -15.03 4.89 14.38
C VAL A 113 -16.11 5.63 13.58
N GLU A 114 -16.30 6.92 13.81
CA GLU A 114 -17.27 7.76 13.11
C GLU A 114 -16.97 7.88 11.60
N LYS A 115 -15.69 7.90 11.21
CA LYS A 115 -15.31 7.84 9.78
C LYS A 115 -15.70 6.52 9.13
N PHE A 116 -15.51 5.40 9.79
CA PHE A 116 -15.87 4.09 9.24
C PHE A 116 -17.39 3.87 9.27
N THR A 117 -18.08 4.30 10.32
CA THR A 117 -19.55 4.22 10.40
C THR A 117 -20.22 5.16 9.41
N SER A 118 -19.72 6.36 9.21
CA SER A 118 -20.26 7.28 8.19
C SER A 118 -19.98 6.78 6.76
N GLN A 119 -18.86 6.13 6.53
CA GLN A 119 -18.59 5.45 5.25
C GLN A 119 -19.51 4.23 5.06
N ALA A 120 -19.75 3.45 6.10
CA ALA A 120 -20.66 2.30 6.06
C ALA A 120 -22.12 2.70 5.94
N SER A 121 -22.56 3.78 6.62
CA SER A 121 -23.95 4.28 6.55
C SER A 121 -24.27 4.96 5.22
N ASN A 122 -23.28 5.50 4.52
CA ASN A 122 -23.43 6.01 3.16
C ASN A 122 -23.56 4.90 2.10
N ILE A 123 -23.34 3.65 2.49
CA ILE A 123 -23.64 2.47 1.66
C ILE A 123 -25.09 2.10 1.99
N ASP A 124 -26.05 2.76 1.34
CA ASP A 124 -27.45 2.35 1.42
C ASP A 124 -27.56 0.87 1.05
N ALA A 125 -28.00 0.06 2.02
CA ALA A 125 -28.18 -1.39 1.84
C ALA A 125 -29.18 -1.74 0.70
N ASN A 126 -29.94 -0.74 0.21
CA ASN A 126 -30.86 -0.83 -0.91
C ASN A 126 -30.27 -0.34 -2.25
N SER A 127 -29.07 0.23 -2.27
CA SER A 127 -28.42 0.58 -3.52
C SER A 127 -27.80 -0.69 -4.11
N GLY A 128 -28.40 -1.20 -5.18
CA GLY A 128 -27.86 -2.36 -5.90
C GLY A 128 -26.39 -2.14 -6.31
N VAL A 129 -25.68 -3.22 -6.61
CA VAL A 129 -24.26 -3.24 -7.02
C VAL A 129 -23.91 -2.11 -8.02
N LEU A 130 -24.87 -1.73 -8.86
CA LEU A 130 -24.73 -0.71 -9.88
C LEU A 130 -24.66 0.71 -9.28
N ALA A 131 -25.44 1.00 -8.25
CA ALA A 131 -25.39 2.29 -7.55
C ALA A 131 -24.11 2.41 -6.70
N HIS A 132 -23.65 1.32 -6.12
CA HIS A 132 -22.38 1.26 -5.39
C HIS A 132 -21.17 1.50 -6.33
N THR A 133 -21.15 0.84 -7.50
CA THR A 133 -20.09 1.09 -8.51
C THR A 133 -20.14 2.50 -9.06
N LEU A 134 -21.34 3.09 -9.27
CA LEU A 134 -21.49 4.48 -9.68
C LEU A 134 -21.02 5.44 -8.60
N HIS A 135 -21.25 5.15 -7.33
CA HIS A 135 -20.75 5.98 -6.21
C HIS A 135 -19.21 5.94 -6.13
N ILE A 136 -18.60 4.77 -6.32
CA ILE A 136 -17.13 4.63 -6.38
C ILE A 136 -16.58 5.38 -7.60
N LEU A 137 -17.20 5.23 -8.77
CA LEU A 137 -16.81 5.94 -9.99
C LEU A 137 -16.99 7.46 -9.84
N ARG A 138 -18.09 7.92 -9.22
CA ARG A 138 -18.33 9.34 -8.95
C ARG A 138 -17.30 9.91 -7.97
N GLY A 139 -16.88 9.13 -6.97
CA GLY A 139 -15.80 9.49 -6.06
C GLY A 139 -14.41 9.46 -6.73
N ALA A 140 -14.24 8.68 -7.81
CA ALA A 140 -13.00 8.61 -8.58
C ALA A 140 -12.89 9.73 -9.61
N VAL A 141 -14.03 10.22 -10.15
CA VAL A 141 -14.06 11.29 -11.13
C VAL A 141 -14.20 12.62 -10.40
N PRO A 142 -13.29 13.59 -10.55
CA PRO A 142 -13.43 14.93 -9.99
C PRO A 142 -14.50 15.70 -10.77
N VAL A 143 -15.79 15.50 -10.41
CA VAL A 143 -16.94 16.07 -11.16
C VAL A 143 -17.27 17.49 -10.71
N ASP A 144 -16.69 17.94 -9.61
CA ASP A 144 -16.98 19.25 -9.03
C ASP A 144 -16.12 20.35 -9.68
N GLY A 145 -16.40 20.66 -10.93
CA GLY A 145 -15.87 21.85 -11.58
C GLY A 145 -15.17 21.61 -12.92
N ILE A 146 -15.85 22.08 -13.96
CA ILE A 146 -15.34 22.08 -15.37
C ILE A 146 -14.19 23.10 -15.59
N PHE A 147 -13.65 23.75 -14.54
CA PHE A 147 -12.53 24.68 -14.65
C PHE A 147 -11.36 24.31 -13.75
N PRO A 148 -10.13 24.26 -14.31
CA PRO A 148 -9.32 23.05 -14.16
C PRO A 148 -8.04 23.20 -13.34
N TYR A 149 -7.61 24.35 -12.88
CA TYR A 149 -6.20 24.53 -12.47
C TYR A 149 -5.93 24.30 -10.97
N VAL A 150 -6.93 24.46 -10.12
CA VAL A 150 -6.76 24.31 -8.66
C VAL A 150 -7.16 22.90 -8.19
N HIS A 151 -8.15 22.28 -8.84
CA HIS A 151 -8.68 20.98 -8.41
C HIS A 151 -7.89 19.74 -8.85
N LEU A 152 -6.99 19.87 -9.82
CA LEU A 152 -6.10 18.78 -10.26
C LEU A 152 -5.11 18.32 -9.18
N LEU A 153 -4.76 19.22 -8.26
CA LEU A 153 -3.87 18.92 -7.12
C LEU A 153 -4.64 18.42 -5.88
N ASP A 154 -5.94 18.65 -5.80
CA ASP A 154 -6.79 18.23 -4.69
C ASP A 154 -6.66 16.73 -4.35
N PRO A 155 -6.66 15.79 -5.32
CA PRO A 155 -6.48 14.37 -5.05
C PRO A 155 -5.17 14.04 -4.34
N PHE A 156 -4.10 14.79 -4.67
CA PHE A 156 -2.79 14.63 -4.03
C PHE A 156 -2.78 15.19 -2.61
N ILE A 157 -3.44 16.34 -2.38
CA ILE A 157 -3.52 17.00 -1.07
C ILE A 157 -4.42 16.23 -0.13
N LYS A 158 -5.58 15.77 -0.62
CA LYS A 158 -6.57 15.00 0.17
C LYS A 158 -6.18 13.50 0.29
N SER A 159 -5.06 13.08 -0.30
CA SER A 159 -4.57 11.69 -0.32
C SER A 159 -5.63 10.70 -0.85
N ASN A 160 -6.41 11.11 -1.84
CA ASN A 160 -7.48 10.29 -2.42
C ASN A 160 -6.89 9.38 -3.50
N THR A 161 -6.40 8.22 -3.09
CA THR A 161 -5.65 7.27 -3.94
C THR A 161 -6.41 6.88 -5.20
N LEU A 162 -7.73 6.71 -5.13
CA LEU A 162 -8.56 6.33 -6.26
C LEU A 162 -8.66 7.43 -7.32
N GLN A 163 -8.79 8.69 -6.90
CA GLN A 163 -8.80 9.84 -7.80
C GLN A 163 -7.43 10.04 -8.47
N VAL A 164 -6.34 9.87 -7.71
CA VAL A 164 -4.97 9.92 -8.25
C VAL A 164 -4.76 8.84 -9.29
N LEU A 165 -5.22 7.60 -9.02
CA LEU A 165 -5.16 6.49 -9.95
C LEU A 165 -5.91 6.78 -11.25
N PHE A 166 -7.14 7.28 -11.14
CA PHE A 166 -7.94 7.66 -12.30
C PHE A 166 -7.25 8.75 -13.13
N LEU A 167 -6.77 9.81 -12.47
CA LEU A 167 -6.03 10.88 -13.12
C LEU A 167 -4.76 10.38 -13.81
N ALA A 168 -4.04 9.45 -13.18
CA ALA A 168 -2.84 8.83 -13.76
C ALA A 168 -3.16 8.06 -15.04
N ILE A 169 -4.23 7.24 -15.02
CA ILE A 169 -4.65 6.46 -16.18
C ILE A 169 -5.08 7.39 -17.33
N VAL A 170 -5.93 8.38 -17.05
CA VAL A 170 -6.40 9.34 -18.06
C VAL A 170 -5.21 10.10 -18.68
N THR A 171 -4.30 10.59 -17.84
CA THR A 171 -3.10 11.31 -18.30
C THR A 171 -2.19 10.40 -19.14
N ALA A 172 -1.97 9.16 -18.69
CA ALA A 172 -1.14 8.19 -19.40
C ALA A 172 -1.72 7.83 -20.78
N VAL A 173 -3.04 7.59 -20.83
CA VAL A 173 -3.75 7.30 -22.08
C VAL A 173 -3.69 8.51 -23.01
N ALA A 174 -3.93 9.73 -22.53
CA ALA A 174 -3.83 10.95 -23.32
C ALA A 174 -2.43 11.13 -23.93
N ILE A 175 -1.38 10.93 -23.14
CA ILE A 175 0.01 11.01 -23.62
C ILE A 175 0.32 9.87 -24.61
N SER A 176 -0.31 8.70 -24.44
CA SER A 176 -0.10 7.55 -25.32
C SER A 176 -0.63 7.74 -26.74
N PHE A 177 -1.52 8.68 -26.98
CA PHE A 177 -1.96 9.08 -28.33
C PHE A 177 -0.98 10.02 -29.05
N LEU A 178 0.03 10.55 -28.36
CA LEU A 178 1.04 11.40 -28.98
C LEU A 178 2.03 10.58 -29.84
N LYS A 179 2.68 11.24 -30.80
CA LYS A 179 3.73 10.63 -31.63
C LYS A 179 4.90 10.15 -30.73
N HIS A 180 5.55 9.07 -31.19
CA HIS A 180 6.63 8.39 -30.44
C HIS A 180 7.74 9.32 -29.93
N ASP A 181 8.14 10.33 -30.70
CA ASP A 181 9.18 11.28 -30.31
C ASP A 181 8.79 12.16 -29.13
N TYR A 182 7.50 12.56 -29.07
CA TYR A 182 6.97 13.33 -27.93
C TYR A 182 6.84 12.47 -26.67
N LYS A 183 6.46 11.19 -26.84
CA LYS A 183 6.42 10.24 -25.71
C LYS A 183 7.77 10.12 -25.02
N LYS A 184 8.86 9.94 -25.79
CA LYS A 184 10.22 9.86 -25.22
C LYS A 184 10.65 11.13 -24.52
N LYS A 185 10.28 12.31 -25.06
CA LYS A 185 10.58 13.61 -24.46
C LYS A 185 9.87 13.82 -23.13
N ILE A 186 8.64 13.26 -22.96
CA ILE A 186 7.85 13.35 -21.73
C ILE A 186 8.28 12.26 -20.72
N LEU A 187 8.60 11.05 -21.20
CA LEU A 187 8.96 9.94 -20.34
C LEU A 187 10.24 10.20 -19.54
N ARG A 188 11.25 10.79 -20.19
CA ARG A 188 12.54 11.05 -19.55
C ARG A 188 12.47 11.93 -18.30
N PRO A 189 11.82 13.13 -18.34
CA PRO A 189 11.65 13.93 -17.13
C PRO A 189 10.75 13.26 -16.07
N LEU A 190 9.72 12.51 -16.49
CA LEU A 190 8.87 11.77 -15.58
C LEU A 190 9.66 10.71 -14.77
N GLU A 191 10.53 9.95 -15.44
CA GLU A 191 11.42 8.99 -14.78
C GLU A 191 12.38 9.67 -13.81
N ILE A 192 12.91 10.85 -14.15
CA ILE A 192 13.79 11.62 -13.26
C ILE A 192 13.02 12.03 -12.00
N VAL A 193 11.82 12.60 -12.16
CA VAL A 193 10.97 13.01 -11.02
C VAL A 193 10.58 11.80 -10.17
N GLN A 194 10.21 10.69 -10.81
CA GLN A 194 9.91 9.43 -10.11
C GLN A 194 11.09 8.97 -9.26
N HIS A 195 12.30 8.99 -9.81
CA HIS A 195 13.52 8.63 -9.07
C HIS A 195 13.72 9.54 -7.84
N TRP A 196 13.52 10.84 -7.98
CA TRP A 196 13.62 11.79 -6.86
C TRP A 196 12.57 11.55 -5.77
N VAL A 197 11.32 11.28 -6.16
CA VAL A 197 10.24 10.99 -5.20
C VAL A 197 10.50 9.67 -4.47
N LEU A 198 10.98 8.64 -5.16
CA LEU A 198 11.37 7.36 -4.54
C LEU A 198 12.59 7.52 -3.62
N LYS A 199 13.55 8.38 -3.99
CA LYS A 199 14.68 8.71 -3.11
C LYS A 199 14.20 9.43 -1.85
N LEU A 200 13.24 10.35 -1.97
CA LEU A 200 12.62 11.02 -0.83
C LEU A 200 11.88 10.03 0.09
N LEU A 201 11.17 9.05 -0.50
CA LEU A 201 10.56 7.95 0.25
C LEU A 201 11.61 7.16 1.02
N THR A 202 12.74 6.83 0.39
CA THR A 202 13.85 6.10 1.05
C THR A 202 14.41 6.90 2.24
N ILE A 203 14.56 8.22 2.09
CA ILE A 203 14.99 9.10 3.19
C ILE A 203 13.94 9.10 4.31
N LEU A 204 12.66 9.19 3.97
CA LEU A 204 11.59 9.14 4.96
C LEU A 204 11.57 7.80 5.70
N MET A 205 11.81 6.68 5.01
CA MET A 205 11.90 5.36 5.64
C MET A 205 13.05 5.24 6.64
N LEU A 206 14.08 6.07 6.54
CA LEU A 206 15.15 6.12 7.53
C LEU A 206 14.65 6.57 8.91
N PHE A 207 13.53 7.31 8.96
CA PHE A 207 12.87 7.71 10.21
C PHE A 207 11.90 6.64 10.75
N SER A 208 11.72 5.52 10.07
CA SER A 208 10.83 4.45 10.52
C SER A 208 11.16 3.89 11.92
N PRO A 209 12.42 3.82 12.40
CA PRO A 209 12.69 3.41 13.79
C PRO A 209 12.09 4.35 14.81
N VAL A 210 12.15 5.66 14.57
CA VAL A 210 11.55 6.67 15.45
C VAL A 210 10.03 6.56 15.44
N ALA A 211 9.45 6.35 14.28
CA ALA A 211 8.01 6.14 14.14
C ALA A 211 7.55 4.85 14.85
N ALA A 212 8.31 3.77 14.72
CA ALA A 212 8.04 2.50 15.39
C ALA A 212 8.13 2.64 16.93
N PHE A 213 9.17 3.35 17.42
CA PHE A 213 9.30 3.69 18.83
C PHE A 213 8.07 4.47 19.32
N SER A 214 7.70 5.56 18.62
CA SER A 214 6.58 6.41 19.00
C SER A 214 5.24 5.66 18.98
N ALA A 215 5.04 4.79 18.00
CA ALA A 215 3.83 3.98 17.88
C ALA A 215 3.68 3.01 19.05
N MET A 216 4.76 2.28 19.37
CA MET A 216 4.73 1.29 20.46
C MET A 216 4.66 1.95 21.84
N ALA A 217 5.40 3.05 22.05
CA ALA A 217 5.34 3.81 23.30
C ALA A 217 3.92 4.36 23.55
N PHE A 218 3.29 4.94 22.51
CA PHE A 218 1.92 5.44 22.59
C PHE A 218 0.92 4.31 22.88
N LEU A 219 1.03 3.18 22.15
CA LEU A 219 0.12 2.07 22.28
C LEU A 219 0.14 1.49 23.70
N ILE A 220 1.34 1.19 24.21
CA ILE A 220 1.52 0.62 25.55
C ILE A 220 1.17 1.63 26.64
N GLY A 221 1.55 2.90 26.46
CA GLY A 221 1.21 3.96 27.42
C GLY A 221 -0.29 4.17 27.55
N LYS A 222 -1.04 4.08 26.44
CA LYS A 222 -2.50 4.31 26.42
C LYS A 222 -3.31 3.07 26.80
N PHE A 223 -2.97 1.90 26.26
CA PHE A 223 -3.79 0.70 26.36
C PHE A 223 -3.19 -0.38 27.28
N GLY A 224 -1.97 -0.18 27.76
CA GLY A 224 -1.25 -1.15 28.58
C GLY A 224 -0.68 -2.33 27.78
N ILE A 225 0.08 -3.19 28.48
CA ILE A 225 0.78 -4.32 27.84
C ILE A 225 -0.18 -5.42 27.30
N ASN A 226 -1.37 -5.53 27.86
CA ASN A 226 -2.35 -6.51 27.41
C ASN A 226 -2.81 -6.26 25.96
N SER A 227 -2.78 -5.00 25.51
CA SER A 227 -3.07 -4.66 24.11
C SER A 227 -2.06 -5.27 23.14
N LEU A 228 -0.81 -5.47 23.58
CA LEU A 228 0.24 -6.09 22.76
C LEU A 228 -0.10 -7.57 22.45
N LEU A 229 -0.66 -8.29 23.40
CA LEU A 229 -1.04 -9.70 23.22
C LEU A 229 -2.11 -9.83 22.12
N GLY A 230 -3.15 -9.00 22.18
CA GLY A 230 -4.19 -9.02 21.13
C GLY A 230 -3.68 -8.58 19.76
N MET A 231 -2.72 -7.64 19.71
CA MET A 231 -2.08 -7.28 18.44
C MET A 231 -1.20 -8.42 17.89
N LEU A 232 -0.47 -9.13 18.75
CA LEU A 232 0.31 -10.30 18.36
C LEU A 232 -0.60 -11.41 17.84
N GLU A 233 -1.74 -11.65 18.50
CA GLU A 233 -2.75 -12.60 18.05
C GLU A 233 -3.29 -12.23 16.66
N LEU A 234 -3.67 -10.96 16.45
CA LEU A 234 -4.10 -10.47 15.14
C LEU A 234 -3.02 -10.67 14.08
N LEU A 235 -1.77 -10.35 14.40
CA LEU A 235 -0.63 -10.50 13.48
C LEU A 235 -0.41 -11.97 13.13
N PHE A 236 -0.55 -12.87 14.09
CA PHE A 236 -0.42 -14.31 13.89
C PHE A 236 -1.54 -14.87 13.02
N VAL A 237 -2.79 -14.48 13.28
CA VAL A 237 -3.95 -14.87 12.46
C VAL A 237 -3.77 -14.34 11.01
N MET A 238 -3.31 -13.10 10.85
CA MET A 238 -3.05 -12.52 9.56
C MET A 238 -1.92 -13.23 8.80
N ALA A 239 -0.87 -13.65 9.52
CA ALA A 239 0.21 -14.43 8.93
C ALA A 239 -0.26 -15.81 8.45
N ILE A 240 -1.05 -16.53 9.27
CA ILE A 240 -1.63 -17.82 8.88
C ILE A 240 -2.56 -17.67 7.67
N ALA A 241 -3.46 -16.69 7.69
CA ALA A 241 -4.37 -16.43 6.57
C ALA A 241 -3.60 -16.11 5.27
N SER A 242 -2.53 -15.32 5.36
CA SER A 242 -1.67 -15.00 4.23
C SER A 242 -0.92 -16.23 3.70
N LEU A 243 -0.37 -17.05 4.56
CA LEU A 243 0.28 -18.31 4.17
C LEU A 243 -0.72 -19.28 3.51
N PHE A 244 -1.90 -19.42 4.10
CA PHE A 244 -2.97 -20.21 3.50
C PHE A 244 -3.34 -19.69 2.12
N PHE A 245 -3.53 -18.38 1.95
CA PHE A 245 -3.84 -17.78 0.67
C PHE A 245 -2.74 -18.05 -0.36
N ILE A 246 -1.48 -17.88 0.00
CA ILE A 246 -0.34 -18.09 -0.90
C ILE A 246 -0.25 -19.57 -1.32
N PHE A 247 -0.29 -20.50 -0.38
CA PHE A 247 -0.04 -21.90 -0.71
C PHE A 247 -1.27 -22.61 -1.26
N VAL A 248 -2.48 -22.26 -0.80
CA VAL A 248 -3.71 -22.90 -1.27
C VAL A 248 -4.26 -22.16 -2.47
N VAL A 249 -4.62 -20.89 -2.35
CA VAL A 249 -5.32 -20.18 -3.42
C VAL A 249 -4.38 -19.94 -4.62
N LEU A 250 -3.23 -19.29 -4.38
CA LEU A 250 -2.27 -19.08 -5.46
C LEU A 250 -1.61 -20.40 -5.89
N GLY A 251 -1.49 -21.39 -4.99
CA GLY A 251 -1.03 -22.74 -5.32
C GLY A 251 -1.92 -23.43 -6.33
N ILE A 252 -3.25 -23.35 -6.17
CA ILE A 252 -4.24 -23.88 -7.11
C ILE A 252 -4.13 -23.17 -8.47
N ILE A 253 -3.98 -21.84 -8.47
CA ILE A 253 -3.80 -21.06 -9.70
C ILE A 253 -2.52 -21.49 -10.43
N CYS A 254 -1.41 -21.62 -9.70
CA CYS A 254 -0.15 -22.10 -10.25
C CYS A 254 -0.26 -23.52 -10.80
N TYR A 255 -1.00 -24.39 -10.15
CA TYR A 255 -1.26 -25.75 -10.63
C TYR A 255 -1.99 -25.74 -11.97
N PHE A 256 -3.05 -24.95 -12.12
CA PHE A 256 -3.75 -24.80 -13.41
C PHE A 256 -2.86 -24.17 -14.49
N ALA A 257 -1.97 -23.26 -14.11
CA ALA A 257 -0.99 -22.66 -15.00
C ALA A 257 0.19 -23.59 -15.31
N LYS A 258 0.22 -24.82 -14.78
CA LYS A 258 1.34 -25.77 -14.89
C LYS A 258 2.69 -25.23 -14.40
N VAL A 259 2.65 -24.32 -13.43
CA VAL A 259 3.82 -23.72 -12.77
C VAL A 259 3.93 -24.28 -11.36
N ASN A 260 5.13 -24.75 -10.99
CA ASN A 260 5.36 -25.21 -9.62
C ASN A 260 5.53 -24.00 -8.69
N ILE A 261 4.63 -23.87 -7.69
CA ILE A 261 4.64 -22.73 -6.75
C ILE A 261 5.94 -22.60 -5.99
N PHE A 262 6.58 -23.71 -5.59
CA PHE A 262 7.86 -23.68 -4.85
C PHE A 262 9.02 -23.19 -5.73
N LYS A 263 9.05 -23.58 -7.02
CA LYS A 263 10.04 -23.06 -7.98
C LYS A 263 9.80 -21.57 -8.24
N PHE A 264 8.55 -21.18 -8.36
CA PHE A 264 8.15 -19.78 -8.52
C PHE A 264 8.56 -18.93 -7.31
N MET A 265 8.21 -19.38 -6.10
CA MET A 265 8.61 -18.70 -4.84
C MET A 265 10.12 -18.58 -4.71
N ARG A 266 10.87 -19.62 -5.08
CA ARG A 266 12.34 -19.56 -5.06
C ARG A 266 12.91 -18.57 -6.08
N PHE A 267 12.25 -18.43 -7.24
CA PHE A 267 12.63 -17.48 -8.26
C PHE A 267 12.43 -16.04 -7.81
N ILE A 268 11.30 -15.73 -7.15
CA ILE A 268 11.00 -14.39 -6.64
C ILE A 268 11.51 -14.15 -5.21
N ALA A 269 12.18 -15.12 -4.59
CA ALA A 269 12.60 -15.03 -3.19
C ALA A 269 13.50 -13.83 -2.91
N LYS A 270 14.36 -13.44 -3.87
CA LYS A 270 15.23 -12.27 -3.75
C LYS A 270 14.42 -10.98 -3.68
N GLU A 271 13.45 -10.81 -4.56
CA GLU A 271 12.54 -9.66 -4.59
C GLU A 271 11.68 -9.60 -3.33
N VAL A 272 11.13 -10.74 -2.92
CA VAL A 272 10.34 -10.85 -1.68
C VAL A 272 11.19 -10.48 -0.46
N LEU A 273 12.44 -10.90 -0.42
CA LEU A 273 13.36 -10.60 0.67
C LEU A 273 13.72 -9.09 0.72
N ILE A 274 13.86 -8.46 -0.43
CA ILE A 274 14.05 -7.00 -0.54
C ILE A 274 12.81 -6.27 -0.04
N VAL A 275 11.61 -6.67 -0.49
CA VAL A 275 10.33 -6.12 -0.03
C VAL A 275 10.19 -6.27 1.48
N PHE A 276 10.52 -7.44 2.02
CA PHE A 276 10.47 -7.69 3.46
C PHE A 276 11.46 -6.83 4.24
N ALA A 277 12.69 -6.68 3.73
CA ALA A 277 13.74 -5.88 4.38
C ALA A 277 13.45 -4.37 4.34
N THR A 278 12.77 -3.90 3.30
CA THR A 278 12.46 -2.47 3.09
C THR A 278 11.03 -2.11 3.48
N SER A 279 10.18 -3.10 3.76
CA SER A 279 8.73 -2.94 3.99
C SER A 279 8.02 -2.17 2.87
N SER A 280 8.60 -2.19 1.65
CA SER A 280 8.09 -1.49 0.48
C SER A 280 8.25 -2.33 -0.79
N SER A 281 7.14 -2.61 -1.46
CA SER A 281 7.13 -3.29 -2.76
C SER A 281 7.70 -2.42 -3.89
N GLU A 282 7.75 -1.11 -3.71
CA GLU A 282 8.23 -0.15 -4.70
C GLU A 282 9.75 -0.19 -4.87
N THR A 283 10.49 -0.49 -3.80
CA THR A 283 11.95 -0.65 -3.86
C THR A 283 12.41 -1.87 -4.66
N ALA A 284 11.60 -2.92 -4.71
CA ALA A 284 11.88 -4.09 -5.54
C ALA A 284 11.72 -3.78 -7.04
N GLN A 285 10.80 -2.87 -7.40
CA GLN A 285 10.62 -2.43 -8.79
C GLN A 285 11.82 -1.61 -9.29
N LEU A 286 12.43 -0.79 -8.43
CA LEU A 286 13.63 -0.02 -8.77
C LEU A 286 14.80 -0.94 -9.14
N ASN A 287 15.09 -1.94 -8.33
CA ASN A 287 16.16 -2.89 -8.60
C ASN A 287 15.96 -3.63 -9.94
N ARG A 288 14.73 -4.01 -10.24
CA ARG A 288 14.40 -4.68 -11.52
C ARG A 288 14.53 -3.76 -12.74
N SER A 289 14.24 -2.47 -12.59
CA SER A 289 14.41 -1.49 -13.66
C SER A 289 15.88 -1.20 -13.94
N GLU A 290 16.73 -1.18 -12.90
CA GLU A 290 18.18 -1.03 -13.03
C GLU A 290 18.84 -2.28 -13.63
N GLU A 291 18.45 -3.48 -13.22
CA GLU A 291 18.96 -4.73 -13.82
C GLU A 291 18.60 -4.86 -15.31
N ARG A 292 17.39 -4.42 -15.70
CA ARG A 292 17.00 -4.38 -17.11
C ARG A 292 17.76 -3.33 -17.92
N ARG A 293 18.14 -2.20 -17.33
CA ARG A 293 18.99 -1.19 -17.99
C ARG A 293 20.41 -1.74 -18.21
N VAL A 294 21.03 -2.28 -17.18
CA VAL A 294 22.36 -2.87 -17.26
C VAL A 294 22.39 -4.06 -18.24
N GLY A 295 21.35 -4.90 -18.24
CA GLY A 295 21.26 -6.02 -19.17
C GLY A 295 21.03 -5.60 -20.64
N LYS A 296 20.48 -4.42 -20.93
CA LYS A 296 20.36 -3.88 -22.28
C LYS A 296 21.65 -3.20 -22.75
N GLU A 297 22.37 -2.53 -21.86
CA GLU A 297 23.67 -1.90 -22.16
C GLU A 297 24.79 -2.94 -22.41
N CYS A 298 24.70 -4.13 -21.79
CA CYS A 298 25.62 -5.23 -22.07
C CYS A 298 25.32 -6.00 -23.37
N ARG A 299 24.20 -5.74 -24.04
CA ARG A 299 23.80 -6.39 -25.30
C ARG A 299 23.92 -5.48 -26.54
N SER A 300 24.23 -4.22 -26.35
CA SER A 300 24.57 -3.24 -27.40
C SER A 300 26.10 -3.08 -27.50
#